data_11cf091b25970f072e0aa83b04990816
#
_entry.id   11cf091b25970f072e0aa83b04990816
#
_cell.length_a   1.000
_cell.length_b   1.000
_cell.length_c   1.000
_cell.angle_alpha   90.00
_cell.angle_beta   90.00
_cell.angle_gamma   90.00
#
_symmetry.space_group_name_H-M   'P 1'
#
loop_
_entity.id
_entity.type
_entity.pdbx_description
1 polymer ?
#
loop_
_entity_poly.entity_id
_entity_poly.type
_entity_poly.pdbx_seq_one_letter_code
_entity_poly.pdbx_strand_id
1 'polypeptide(L)'
;MKTIVKRIGIKVYNLKNGPFWKWGGAIVERLGQNIVLDCVKIRSHGKNNRVIIEDGVRLHHVKIQISGNDNTIIIGRNCSIQDTIFAMEEDHNSVTLGAGTTTTGGVVFSAIEGSKIIVGSDGMISRDVWFFTGDGHGIVDEHGKRTNYSQDIIIGDHVWIGYRAILTKGCKICNNSIIAVGAVCNRSLNAVLSEGCVIGGNPARVVASEKNWTRNRKDGE
;
A
#
# COMPACT_ATOMS: atom_id res chain seq x y z
N MET A 1 13.98 2.07 28.49
CA MET A 1 12.85 1.49 27.71
C MET A 1 11.48 2.09 28.06
N LYS A 2 11.16 2.40 29.30
CA LYS A 2 9.85 2.99 29.72
C LYS A 2 9.59 4.41 29.21
N THR A 3 10.62 5.21 28.94
CA THR A 3 10.48 6.65 28.59
C THR A 3 10.12 6.89 27.13
N ILE A 4 10.53 6.01 26.21
CA ILE A 4 10.20 6.09 24.78
C ILE A 4 8.74 5.69 24.53
N VAL A 5 8.22 4.77 25.33
CA VAL A 5 6.84 4.29 25.28
C VAL A 5 5.85 5.40 25.66
N LYS A 6 6.19 6.27 26.62
CA LYS A 6 5.31 7.37 27.06
C LYS A 6 5.09 8.46 26.00
N ARG A 7 6.04 8.69 25.08
CA ARG A 7 5.93 9.71 24.03
C ARG A 7 5.11 9.29 22.82
N ILE A 8 4.82 7.99 22.69
CA ILE A 8 4.13 7.42 21.52
C ILE A 8 2.66 7.09 21.82
N GLY A 9 2.14 7.44 23.01
CA GLY A 9 0.74 7.13 23.39
C GLY A 9 0.42 5.63 23.49
N ILE A 10 1.43 4.77 23.60
CA ILE A 10 1.27 3.34 23.68
C ILE A 10 0.95 2.96 25.13
N LYS A 11 -0.30 2.66 25.43
CA LYS A 11 -0.56 1.70 26.48
C LYS A 11 0.04 0.37 26.05
N VAL A 12 1.08 0.01 26.77
CA VAL A 12 1.86 -1.20 26.60
C VAL A 12 0.97 -2.40 26.43
N TYR A 13 1.16 -3.08 25.28
CA TYR A 13 0.97 -4.51 25.10
C TYR A 13 -0.16 -5.17 25.87
N ASN A 14 -1.31 -5.29 25.24
CA ASN A 14 -2.13 -6.46 25.49
C ASN A 14 -1.28 -7.70 25.19
N LEU A 15 -1.31 -8.71 26.07
CA LEU A 15 -0.66 -10.00 25.90
C LEU A 15 -1.00 -10.73 24.58
N LYS A 16 -1.85 -10.13 23.74
CA LYS A 16 -2.26 -10.62 22.41
C LYS A 16 -1.40 -10.08 21.25
N ASN A 17 -0.49 -9.11 21.50
CA ASN A 17 0.40 -8.60 20.47
C ASN A 17 1.66 -9.44 20.42
N GLY A 18 1.98 -9.95 19.24
CA GLY A 18 3.25 -10.61 18.96
C GLY A 18 4.43 -9.63 18.90
N PRO A 19 5.62 -10.11 18.54
CA PRO A 19 6.83 -9.29 18.56
C PRO A 19 6.76 -8.09 17.60
N PHE A 20 7.23 -6.93 18.09
CA PHE A 20 7.38 -5.70 17.34
C PHE A 20 8.84 -5.24 17.42
N TRP A 21 9.46 -4.98 16.28
CA TRP A 21 10.84 -4.50 16.19
C TRP A 21 10.91 -3.21 15.39
N LYS A 22 11.66 -2.24 15.90
CA LYS A 22 11.93 -0.97 15.23
C LYS A 22 13.42 -0.64 15.30
N TRP A 23 14.02 -0.41 14.15
CA TRP A 23 15.40 0.06 14.02
C TRP A 23 15.42 1.37 13.22
N GLY A 24 16.25 2.32 13.66
CA GLY A 24 16.40 3.62 13.02
C GLY A 24 15.44 4.70 13.50
N GLY A 25 15.45 5.82 12.79
CA GLY A 25 14.87 7.10 13.23
C GLY A 25 13.40 7.34 12.93
N ALA A 26 12.66 6.40 12.33
CA ALA A 26 11.26 6.64 12.01
C ALA A 26 10.42 6.95 13.25
N ILE A 27 9.55 7.96 13.14
CA ILE A 27 8.53 8.27 14.14
C ILE A 27 7.32 7.36 13.86
N VAL A 28 6.96 6.54 14.85
CA VAL A 28 5.77 5.68 14.76
C VAL A 28 4.67 6.28 15.61
N GLU A 29 3.63 6.77 14.95
CA GLU A 29 2.46 7.37 15.59
C GLU A 29 1.30 6.37 15.58
N ARG A 30 0.73 6.11 16.73
CA ARG A 30 -0.46 5.27 16.87
C ARG A 30 -1.61 6.14 17.31
N LEU A 31 -2.58 6.31 16.43
CA LEU A 31 -3.74 7.17 16.62
C LEU A 31 -4.96 6.30 16.95
N GLY A 32 -5.01 5.75 18.17
CA GLY A 32 -6.11 4.90 18.63
C GLY A 32 -5.72 3.89 19.69
N GLN A 33 -6.71 3.14 20.18
CA GLN A 33 -6.52 2.20 21.29
C GLN A 33 -6.56 0.73 20.87
N ASN A 34 -7.22 0.40 19.75
CA ASN A 34 -7.49 -0.98 19.32
C ASN A 34 -6.50 -1.46 18.25
N ILE A 35 -5.24 -1.04 18.35
CA ILE A 35 -4.20 -1.39 17.39
C ILE A 35 -3.53 -2.70 17.80
N VAL A 36 -3.48 -3.66 16.87
CA VAL A 36 -2.80 -4.95 17.03
C VAL A 36 -1.57 -4.98 16.12
N LEU A 37 -0.39 -5.24 16.70
CA LEU A 37 0.85 -5.40 15.96
C LEU A 37 1.44 -6.76 16.30
N ASP A 38 1.51 -7.65 15.33
CA ASP A 38 2.09 -8.96 15.46
C ASP A 38 3.15 -9.21 14.40
N CYS A 39 4.36 -9.56 14.82
CA CYS A 39 5.51 -9.78 13.93
C CYS A 39 5.79 -8.61 12.98
N VAL A 40 5.66 -7.36 13.47
CA VAL A 40 5.92 -6.14 12.69
C VAL A 40 7.37 -5.73 12.83
N LYS A 41 8.04 -5.49 11.70
CA LYS A 41 9.44 -5.05 11.62
C LYS A 41 9.55 -3.74 10.88
N ILE A 42 10.08 -2.70 11.53
CA ILE A 42 10.34 -1.38 10.94
C ILE A 42 11.84 -1.13 10.92
N ARG A 43 12.40 -0.92 9.73
CA ARG A 43 13.78 -0.44 9.52
C ARG A 43 13.72 0.87 8.79
N SER A 44 14.33 1.91 9.35
CA SER A 44 14.35 3.23 8.75
C SER A 44 15.74 3.84 8.82
N HIS A 45 16.26 4.22 7.67
CA HIS A 45 17.47 4.99 7.50
C HIS A 45 17.08 6.37 6.98
N GLY A 46 17.67 7.44 7.56
CA GLY A 46 17.36 8.82 7.23
C GLY A 46 16.56 9.54 8.32
N LYS A 47 16.07 10.73 8.00
CA LYS A 47 15.43 11.66 8.95
C LYS A 47 13.95 11.87 8.59
N ASN A 48 13.16 12.32 9.58
CA ASN A 48 11.75 12.73 9.45
C ASN A 48 10.81 11.68 8.84
N ASN A 49 11.20 10.41 8.83
CA ASN A 49 10.35 9.33 8.34
C ASN A 49 9.23 9.05 9.35
N ARG A 50 7.99 8.91 8.88
CA ARG A 50 6.80 8.74 9.73
C ARG A 50 6.02 7.50 9.34
N VAL A 51 5.53 6.77 10.33
CA VAL A 51 4.57 5.66 10.17
C VAL A 51 3.39 5.96 11.07
N ILE A 52 2.25 6.26 10.47
CA ILE A 52 1.01 6.64 11.15
C ILE A 52 0.06 5.45 11.07
N ILE A 53 -0.39 4.96 12.23
CA ILE A 53 -1.27 3.79 12.36
C ILE A 53 -2.53 4.25 13.11
N GLU A 54 -3.66 4.22 12.42
CA GLU A 54 -4.93 4.67 12.98
C GLU A 54 -5.63 3.58 13.81
N ASP A 55 -6.76 3.93 14.43
CA ASP A 55 -7.51 3.04 15.32
C ASP A 55 -8.03 1.78 14.62
N GLY A 56 -8.12 0.68 15.36
CA GLY A 56 -8.63 -0.61 14.86
C GLY A 56 -7.71 -1.33 13.87
N VAL A 57 -6.54 -0.79 13.55
CA VAL A 57 -5.59 -1.41 12.61
C VAL A 57 -5.01 -2.70 13.18
N ARG A 58 -4.93 -3.72 12.33
CA ARG A 58 -4.27 -4.99 12.62
C ARG A 58 -3.15 -5.23 11.61
N LEU A 59 -1.91 -5.31 12.09
CA LEU A 59 -0.73 -5.65 11.28
C LEU A 59 -0.19 -7.00 11.72
N HIS A 60 -0.08 -7.93 10.78
CA HIS A 60 0.46 -9.26 11.01
C HIS A 60 1.56 -9.59 9.99
N HIS A 61 2.77 -9.92 10.46
CA HIS A 61 3.95 -10.19 9.63
C HIS A 61 4.28 -9.05 8.64
N VAL A 62 4.18 -7.79 9.07
CA VAL A 62 4.44 -6.62 8.22
C VAL A 62 5.89 -6.18 8.32
N LYS A 63 6.51 -5.89 7.18
CA LYS A 63 7.84 -5.31 7.08
C LYS A 63 7.74 -3.90 6.49
N ILE A 64 8.37 -2.94 7.15
CA ILE A 64 8.49 -1.56 6.70
C ILE A 64 9.98 -1.26 6.55
N GLN A 65 10.40 -0.91 5.36
CA GLN A 65 11.78 -0.59 5.01
C GLN A 65 11.79 0.81 4.37
N ILE A 66 12.50 1.73 4.99
CA ILE A 66 12.60 3.13 4.53
C ILE A 66 14.08 3.47 4.43
N SER A 67 14.51 3.92 3.26
CA SER A 67 15.86 4.43 2.97
C SER A 67 15.73 5.80 2.33
N GLY A 68 16.04 6.86 3.07
CA GLY A 68 15.84 8.25 2.67
C GLY A 68 15.15 9.08 3.74
N ASN A 69 14.78 10.31 3.40
CA ASN A 69 14.25 11.30 4.32
C ASN A 69 12.80 11.64 3.99
N ASP A 70 12.06 12.17 4.99
CA ASP A 70 10.72 12.75 4.81
C ASP A 70 9.70 11.79 4.17
N ASN A 71 9.90 10.47 4.33
CA ASN A 71 8.97 9.45 3.84
C ASN A 71 7.82 9.22 4.84
N THR A 72 6.62 8.97 4.33
CA THR A 72 5.44 8.81 5.17
C THR A 72 4.61 7.58 4.78
N ILE A 73 4.26 6.75 5.76
CA ILE A 73 3.28 5.67 5.61
C ILE A 73 2.08 5.98 6.49
N ILE A 74 0.89 5.92 5.92
CA ILE A 74 -0.38 6.09 6.64
C ILE A 74 -1.21 4.82 6.45
N ILE A 75 -1.60 4.20 7.56
CA ILE A 75 -2.49 3.04 7.57
C ILE A 75 -3.79 3.44 8.26
N GLY A 76 -4.82 3.62 7.47
CA GLY A 76 -6.13 4.12 7.88
C GLY A 76 -6.88 3.15 8.80
N ARG A 77 -7.92 3.67 9.44
CA ARG A 77 -8.71 2.95 10.45
C ARG A 77 -9.20 1.59 9.98
N ASN A 78 -9.23 0.62 10.90
CA ASN A 78 -9.76 -0.72 10.67
C ASN A 78 -9.10 -1.50 9.51
N CYS A 79 -7.93 -1.08 9.03
CA CYS A 79 -7.16 -1.88 8.09
C CYS A 79 -6.69 -3.19 8.72
N SER A 80 -6.71 -4.26 7.91
CA SER A 80 -6.17 -5.57 8.29
C SER A 80 -5.12 -5.99 7.28
N ILE A 81 -3.85 -5.83 7.65
CA ILE A 81 -2.70 -5.95 6.77
C ILE A 81 -1.87 -7.16 7.18
N GLN A 82 -1.75 -8.12 6.25
CA GLN A 82 -1.06 -9.38 6.49
C GLN A 82 0.07 -9.60 5.49
N ASP A 83 1.20 -10.15 5.95
CA ASP A 83 2.39 -10.54 5.16
C ASP A 83 2.73 -9.51 4.07
N THR A 84 2.87 -8.25 4.48
CA THR A 84 3.00 -7.12 3.55
C THR A 84 4.33 -6.42 3.75
N ILE A 85 4.93 -5.97 2.64
CA ILE A 85 6.16 -5.19 2.62
C ILE A 85 5.84 -3.78 2.12
N PHE A 86 6.24 -2.78 2.91
CA PHE A 86 6.34 -1.40 2.48
C PHE A 86 7.82 -1.09 2.28
N ALA A 87 8.21 -0.78 1.05
CA ALA A 87 9.58 -0.43 0.67
C ALA A 87 9.61 0.98 0.11
N MET A 88 10.42 1.84 0.70
CA MET A 88 10.62 3.22 0.25
C MET A 88 12.11 3.46 0.07
N GLU A 89 12.48 3.94 -1.09
CA GLU A 89 13.85 4.34 -1.40
C GLU A 89 13.85 5.81 -1.82
N GLU A 90 14.88 6.55 -1.36
CA GLU A 90 15.03 7.98 -1.55
C GLU A 90 14.03 8.81 -0.71
N ASP A 91 13.91 10.10 -1.02
CA ASP A 91 13.23 11.07 -0.17
C ASP A 91 11.78 11.31 -0.64
N HIS A 92 10.93 11.79 0.29
CA HIS A 92 9.59 12.32 0.04
C HIS A 92 8.56 11.32 -0.55
N ASN A 93 8.79 10.02 -0.40
CA ASN A 93 7.79 9.04 -0.83
C ASN A 93 6.64 8.92 0.18
N SER A 94 5.48 8.49 -0.31
CA SER A 94 4.37 8.16 0.58
C SER A 94 3.58 6.93 0.15
N VAL A 95 3.09 6.18 1.15
CA VAL A 95 2.09 5.13 0.96
C VAL A 95 0.93 5.39 1.90
N THR A 96 -0.27 5.50 1.35
CA THR A 96 -1.50 5.69 2.13
C THR A 96 -2.48 4.57 1.81
N LEU A 97 -2.95 3.90 2.85
CA LEU A 97 -4.06 2.94 2.78
C LEU A 97 -5.27 3.55 3.47
N GLY A 98 -6.36 3.71 2.75
CA GLY A 98 -7.63 4.19 3.25
C GLY A 98 -8.29 3.21 4.23
N ALA A 99 -9.26 3.67 4.98
CA ALA A 99 -9.92 2.92 6.04
C ALA A 99 -10.52 1.59 5.53
N GLY A 100 -10.46 0.53 6.33
CA GLY A 100 -11.05 -0.77 6.01
C GLY A 100 -10.33 -1.57 4.92
N THR A 101 -9.21 -1.08 4.41
CA THR A 101 -8.41 -1.82 3.41
C THR A 101 -7.80 -3.08 4.01
N THR A 102 -7.83 -4.16 3.24
CA THR A 102 -7.34 -5.48 3.67
C THR A 102 -6.32 -6.05 2.68
N THR A 103 -5.29 -6.76 3.19
CA THR A 103 -4.37 -7.57 2.39
C THR A 103 -4.38 -9.02 2.87
N THR A 104 -4.16 -9.98 1.97
CA THR A 104 -4.15 -11.40 2.30
C THR A 104 -2.78 -12.07 2.21
N GLY A 105 -1.71 -11.29 1.99
CA GLY A 105 -0.32 -11.74 2.07
C GLY A 105 0.48 -11.59 0.78
N GLY A 106 1.81 -11.55 0.91
CA GLY A 106 2.73 -11.38 -0.21
C GLY A 106 2.63 -10.04 -0.96
N VAL A 107 1.97 -9.04 -0.34
CA VAL A 107 1.75 -7.73 -0.98
C VAL A 107 3.00 -6.85 -0.81
N VAL A 108 3.36 -6.16 -1.88
CA VAL A 108 4.49 -5.22 -1.89
C VAL A 108 4.03 -3.85 -2.35
N PHE A 109 4.29 -2.83 -1.53
CA PHE A 109 4.18 -1.43 -1.88
C PHE A 109 5.59 -0.86 -2.01
N SER A 110 6.04 -0.58 -3.23
CA SER A 110 7.36 -0.01 -3.52
C SER A 110 7.22 1.39 -4.10
N ALA A 111 7.63 2.39 -3.32
CA ALA A 111 7.59 3.80 -3.71
C ALA A 111 9.02 4.36 -3.73
N ILE A 112 9.41 4.98 -4.84
CA ILE A 112 10.74 5.54 -5.06
C ILE A 112 10.64 6.93 -5.72
N GLU A 113 11.71 7.73 -5.61
CA GLU A 113 11.86 9.03 -6.29
C GLU A 113 10.74 10.04 -5.97
N GLY A 114 10.35 10.15 -4.70
CA GLY A 114 9.37 11.12 -4.23
C GLY A 114 7.93 10.84 -4.67
N SER A 115 7.64 9.62 -5.09
CA SER A 115 6.32 9.22 -5.60
C SER A 115 5.39 8.71 -4.51
N LYS A 116 4.12 8.50 -4.89
CA LYS A 116 3.05 8.14 -3.97
C LYS A 116 2.33 6.87 -4.42
N ILE A 117 1.94 6.05 -3.43
CA ILE A 117 0.94 5.01 -3.61
C ILE A 117 -0.25 5.36 -2.71
N ILE A 118 -1.40 5.57 -3.32
CA ILE A 118 -2.64 5.87 -2.60
C ILE A 118 -3.63 4.76 -2.92
N VAL A 119 -4.11 4.09 -1.90
CA VAL A 119 -5.24 3.16 -1.97
C VAL A 119 -6.36 3.76 -1.15
N GLY A 120 -7.52 3.93 -1.75
CA GLY A 120 -8.72 4.43 -1.11
C GLY A 120 -9.27 3.49 -0.02
N SER A 121 -10.42 3.85 0.52
CA SER A 121 -11.07 3.09 1.58
C SER A 121 -11.69 1.80 1.06
N ASP A 122 -11.88 0.82 1.94
CA ASP A 122 -12.51 -0.48 1.65
C ASP A 122 -11.85 -1.26 0.49
N GLY A 123 -10.54 -1.09 0.31
CA GLY A 123 -9.79 -1.87 -0.65
C GLY A 123 -9.65 -3.32 -0.22
N MET A 124 -9.82 -4.26 -1.16
CA MET A 124 -9.56 -5.69 -0.92
C MET A 124 -8.41 -6.16 -1.82
N ILE A 125 -7.22 -6.33 -1.23
CA ILE A 125 -6.00 -6.69 -1.95
C ILE A 125 -5.69 -8.16 -1.69
N SER A 126 -5.76 -8.95 -2.74
CA SER A 126 -5.47 -10.37 -2.69
C SER A 126 -3.97 -10.64 -2.51
N ARG A 127 -3.60 -11.91 -2.44
CA ARG A 127 -2.21 -12.34 -2.25
C ARG A 127 -1.32 -12.01 -3.45
N ASP A 128 -0.04 -11.73 -3.16
CA ASP A 128 1.05 -11.54 -4.14
C ASP A 128 0.79 -10.38 -5.12
N VAL A 129 0.10 -9.34 -4.67
CA VAL A 129 -0.12 -8.11 -5.44
C VAL A 129 1.04 -7.15 -5.24
N TRP A 130 1.55 -6.55 -6.32
CA TRP A 130 2.68 -5.67 -6.28
C TRP A 130 2.38 -4.29 -6.87
N PHE A 131 2.85 -3.26 -6.18
CA PHE A 131 2.75 -1.85 -6.58
C PHE A 131 4.15 -1.30 -6.76
N PHE A 132 4.51 -0.85 -7.96
CA PHE A 132 5.79 -0.26 -8.29
C PHE A 132 5.63 1.12 -8.90
N THR A 133 6.06 2.16 -8.20
CA THR A 133 6.00 3.54 -8.72
C THR A 133 7.14 3.87 -9.67
N GLY A 134 8.16 3.05 -9.76
CA GLY A 134 9.32 3.24 -10.64
C GLY A 134 9.93 1.90 -11.08
N ASP A 135 10.92 1.97 -11.96
CA ASP A 135 11.55 0.80 -12.57
C ASP A 135 12.85 0.37 -11.85
N GLY A 136 13.29 1.08 -10.82
CA GLY A 136 14.53 0.81 -10.07
C GLY A 136 15.82 1.22 -10.79
N HIS A 137 15.81 1.32 -12.13
CA HIS A 137 16.95 1.73 -12.94
C HIS A 137 16.58 2.71 -14.02
N GLY A 138 17.53 3.57 -14.45
CA GLY A 138 17.32 4.54 -15.51
C GLY A 138 17.28 3.89 -16.90
N ILE A 139 16.24 4.23 -17.68
CA ILE A 139 16.18 3.96 -19.11
C ILE A 139 16.47 5.27 -19.81
N VAL A 140 17.43 5.29 -20.71
CA VAL A 140 17.87 6.49 -21.42
C VAL A 140 17.53 6.43 -22.90
N ASP A 141 17.31 7.59 -23.51
CA ASP A 141 17.15 7.73 -24.95
C ASP A 141 18.52 7.73 -25.68
N GLU A 142 18.50 7.92 -26.98
CA GLU A 142 19.71 7.98 -27.85
C GLU A 142 20.68 9.11 -27.50
N HIS A 143 20.20 10.12 -26.75
CA HIS A 143 21.04 11.23 -26.27
C HIS A 143 21.51 11.04 -24.83
N GLY A 144 21.26 9.88 -24.21
CA GLY A 144 21.62 9.58 -22.83
C GLY A 144 20.70 10.23 -21.79
N LYS A 145 19.60 10.83 -22.20
CA LYS A 145 18.62 11.44 -21.29
C LYS A 145 17.66 10.40 -20.74
N ARG A 146 17.50 10.36 -19.42
CA ARG A 146 16.57 9.44 -18.77
C ARG A 146 15.12 9.73 -19.16
N THR A 147 14.34 8.68 -19.44
CA THR A 147 12.95 8.76 -19.93
C THR A 147 11.92 8.11 -19.00
N ASN A 148 12.34 7.34 -18.00
CA ASN A 148 11.47 6.46 -17.20
C ASN A 148 11.33 6.90 -15.72
N TYR A 149 11.07 8.18 -15.49
CA TYR A 149 10.85 8.68 -14.11
C TYR A 149 9.68 7.97 -13.42
N SER A 150 9.73 7.91 -12.09
CA SER A 150 8.67 7.36 -11.25
C SER A 150 7.40 8.19 -11.35
N GLN A 151 6.24 7.55 -11.15
CA GLN A 151 4.92 8.18 -11.19
C GLN A 151 4.02 7.57 -10.12
N ASP A 152 3.12 8.38 -9.58
CA ASP A 152 2.18 7.97 -8.55
C ASP A 152 1.27 6.83 -9.03
N ILE A 153 0.89 5.95 -8.09
CA ILE A 153 -0.18 4.97 -8.27
C ILE A 153 -1.35 5.40 -7.40
N ILE A 154 -2.53 5.54 -8.01
CA ILE A 154 -3.73 6.00 -7.33
C ILE A 154 -4.86 4.99 -7.55
N ILE A 155 -5.33 4.40 -6.47
CA ILE A 155 -6.44 3.44 -6.44
C ILE A 155 -7.59 4.08 -5.69
N GLY A 156 -8.77 4.07 -6.28
CA GLY A 156 -9.99 4.60 -5.67
C GLY A 156 -10.51 3.79 -4.49
N ASP A 157 -11.69 4.16 -4.02
CA ASP A 157 -12.40 3.47 -2.95
C ASP A 157 -13.05 2.18 -3.47
N HIS A 158 -13.21 1.20 -2.58
CA HIS A 158 -13.92 -0.04 -2.86
C HIS A 158 -13.39 -0.74 -4.12
N VAL A 159 -12.07 -0.94 -4.18
CA VAL A 159 -11.41 -1.65 -5.29
C VAL A 159 -10.97 -3.04 -4.83
N TRP A 160 -11.39 -4.06 -5.61
CA TRP A 160 -10.89 -5.42 -5.43
C TRP A 160 -9.72 -5.69 -6.38
N ILE A 161 -8.56 -6.04 -5.82
CA ILE A 161 -7.36 -6.38 -6.57
C ILE A 161 -7.12 -7.88 -6.45
N GLY A 162 -7.23 -8.58 -7.56
CA GLY A 162 -7.09 -10.01 -7.67
C GLY A 162 -5.65 -10.50 -7.48
N TYR A 163 -5.51 -11.78 -7.23
CA TYR A 163 -4.26 -12.50 -6.98
C TYR A 163 -3.21 -12.26 -8.07
N ARG A 164 -1.97 -11.96 -7.66
CA ARG A 164 -0.82 -11.69 -8.55
C ARG A 164 -1.00 -10.54 -9.53
N ALA A 165 -1.90 -9.62 -9.28
CA ALA A 165 -1.96 -8.40 -10.07
C ALA A 165 -0.72 -7.53 -9.81
N ILE A 166 -0.26 -6.83 -10.85
CA ILE A 166 0.86 -5.89 -10.79
C ILE A 166 0.37 -4.51 -11.23
N LEU A 167 0.58 -3.52 -10.38
CA LEU A 167 0.24 -2.14 -10.67
C LEU A 167 1.55 -1.35 -10.83
N THR A 168 1.76 -0.78 -12.00
CA THR A 168 3.00 -0.07 -12.32
C THR A 168 2.78 1.44 -12.33
N LYS A 169 3.86 2.17 -12.33
CA LYS A 169 3.91 3.64 -12.28
C LYS A 169 2.88 4.32 -13.18
N GLY A 170 2.27 5.36 -12.65
CA GLY A 170 1.26 6.16 -13.32
C GLY A 170 -0.12 5.53 -13.43
N CYS A 171 -0.31 4.31 -12.92
CA CYS A 171 -1.61 3.63 -12.94
C CYS A 171 -2.61 4.34 -12.03
N LYS A 172 -3.82 4.60 -12.56
CA LYS A 172 -4.97 5.11 -11.78
C LYS A 172 -6.14 4.18 -11.98
N ILE A 173 -6.79 3.77 -10.89
CA ILE A 173 -7.97 2.89 -10.90
C ILE A 173 -9.12 3.64 -10.24
N CYS A 174 -10.27 3.68 -10.91
CA CYS A 174 -11.48 4.33 -10.39
C CYS A 174 -12.14 3.50 -9.28
N ASN A 175 -13.04 4.14 -8.53
CA ASN A 175 -13.82 3.48 -7.48
C ASN A 175 -14.59 2.26 -7.99
N ASN A 176 -14.98 1.38 -7.09
CA ASN A 176 -15.84 0.21 -7.34
C ASN A 176 -15.27 -0.78 -8.39
N SER A 177 -13.99 -0.65 -8.75
CA SER A 177 -13.40 -1.45 -9.83
C SER A 177 -12.85 -2.79 -9.32
N ILE A 178 -12.71 -3.72 -10.26
CA ILE A 178 -12.18 -5.07 -10.01
C ILE A 178 -10.98 -5.28 -10.93
N ILE A 179 -9.83 -5.60 -10.35
CA ILE A 179 -8.64 -6.02 -11.09
C ILE A 179 -8.56 -7.54 -11.04
N ALA A 180 -8.62 -8.18 -12.19
CA ALA A 180 -8.61 -9.63 -12.30
C ALA A 180 -7.24 -10.23 -11.92
N VAL A 181 -7.22 -11.52 -11.64
CA VAL A 181 -6.02 -12.29 -11.33
C VAL A 181 -4.95 -12.14 -12.44
N GLY A 182 -3.70 -11.88 -12.04
CA GLY A 182 -2.56 -11.77 -12.95
C GLY A 182 -2.57 -10.55 -13.88
N ALA A 183 -3.48 -9.60 -13.69
CA ALA A 183 -3.51 -8.40 -14.52
C ALA A 183 -2.29 -7.51 -14.30
N VAL A 184 -1.74 -6.93 -15.36
CA VAL A 184 -0.65 -5.94 -15.31
C VAL A 184 -1.18 -4.58 -15.72
N CYS A 185 -1.48 -3.76 -14.71
CA CYS A 185 -2.06 -2.43 -14.86
C CYS A 185 -0.97 -1.37 -14.98
N ASN A 186 -1.08 -0.51 -15.97
CA ASN A 186 -0.19 0.62 -16.19
C ASN A 186 -0.97 1.89 -16.56
N ARG A 187 -0.28 3.01 -16.77
CA ARG A 187 -0.89 4.31 -17.08
C ARG A 187 -1.76 4.32 -18.34
N SER A 188 -1.61 3.37 -19.27
CA SER A 188 -2.42 3.35 -20.50
C SER A 188 -3.90 3.08 -20.24
N LEU A 189 -4.25 2.54 -19.07
CA LEU A 189 -5.64 2.34 -18.65
C LEU A 189 -6.36 3.65 -18.33
N ASN A 190 -5.65 4.70 -17.90
CA ASN A 190 -6.25 5.92 -17.36
C ASN A 190 -7.22 6.62 -18.31
N ALA A 191 -7.02 6.48 -19.62
CA ALA A 191 -7.85 7.11 -20.64
C ALA A 191 -9.20 6.42 -20.89
N VAL A 192 -9.35 5.19 -20.41
CA VAL A 192 -10.52 4.33 -20.72
C VAL A 192 -11.26 3.84 -19.47
N LEU A 193 -10.79 4.21 -18.28
CA LEU A 193 -11.37 3.77 -17.01
C LEU A 193 -12.51 4.69 -16.57
N SER A 194 -13.59 4.04 -16.15
CA SER A 194 -14.68 4.62 -15.37
C SER A 194 -14.85 3.84 -14.08
N GLU A 195 -15.76 4.27 -13.21
CA GLU A 195 -16.12 3.51 -12.02
C GLU A 195 -16.76 2.17 -12.40
N GLY A 196 -16.59 1.16 -11.55
CA GLY A 196 -17.20 -0.15 -11.75
C GLY A 196 -16.64 -0.95 -12.93
N CYS A 197 -15.40 -0.71 -13.32
CA CYS A 197 -14.74 -1.51 -14.37
C CYS A 197 -14.17 -2.82 -13.83
N VAL A 198 -14.29 -3.88 -14.64
CA VAL A 198 -13.49 -5.10 -14.51
C VAL A 198 -12.30 -4.99 -15.47
N ILE A 199 -11.11 -5.15 -14.93
CA ILE A 199 -9.84 -4.92 -15.61
C ILE A 199 -9.06 -6.23 -15.61
N GLY A 200 -8.58 -6.70 -16.77
CA GLY A 200 -7.85 -7.96 -16.87
C GLY A 200 -6.84 -7.99 -17.99
N GLY A 201 -5.91 -8.96 -17.91
CA GLY A 201 -4.91 -9.23 -18.94
C GLY A 201 -3.53 -8.60 -18.69
N ASN A 202 -2.58 -8.90 -19.57
CA ASN A 202 -1.22 -8.33 -19.60
C ASN A 202 -0.84 -7.98 -21.06
N PRO A 203 -0.75 -6.68 -21.42
CA PRO A 203 -1.14 -5.52 -20.62
C PRO A 203 -2.65 -5.49 -20.35
N ALA A 204 -3.05 -4.98 -19.18
CA ALA A 204 -4.44 -4.97 -18.77
C ALA A 204 -5.34 -4.09 -19.64
N ARG A 205 -6.61 -4.50 -19.78
CA ARG A 205 -7.67 -3.79 -20.51
C ARG A 205 -8.95 -3.84 -19.70
N VAL A 206 -9.88 -2.94 -19.98
CA VAL A 206 -11.26 -3.05 -19.49
C VAL A 206 -11.93 -4.23 -20.20
N VAL A 207 -12.41 -5.20 -19.45
CA VAL A 207 -13.09 -6.42 -19.95
C VAL A 207 -14.59 -6.40 -19.67
N ALA A 208 -15.04 -5.58 -18.71
CA ALA A 208 -16.47 -5.31 -18.45
C ALA A 208 -16.58 -3.96 -17.73
N SER A 209 -17.77 -3.36 -17.83
CA SER A 209 -18.13 -2.12 -17.15
C SER A 209 -19.43 -2.31 -16.35
N GLU A 210 -19.79 -1.31 -15.54
CA GLU A 210 -21.03 -1.31 -14.76
C GLU A 210 -21.13 -2.52 -13.83
N LYS A 211 -20.00 -2.88 -13.22
CA LYS A 211 -19.90 -3.96 -12.25
C LYS A 211 -19.54 -3.41 -10.88
N ASN A 212 -19.91 -4.16 -9.87
CA ASN A 212 -19.48 -3.94 -8.51
C ASN A 212 -19.12 -5.29 -7.89
N TRP A 213 -18.55 -5.27 -6.70
CA TRP A 213 -18.18 -6.49 -5.99
C TRP A 213 -18.64 -6.39 -4.53
N THR A 214 -18.71 -7.51 -3.87
CA THR A 214 -19.03 -7.59 -2.45
C THR A 214 -18.10 -8.58 -1.77
N ARG A 215 -17.83 -8.36 -0.49
CA ARG A 215 -17.07 -9.30 0.32
C ARG A 215 -17.82 -10.61 0.57
N ASN A 216 -19.13 -10.59 0.46
CA ASN A 216 -19.98 -11.76 0.62
C ASN A 216 -20.04 -12.56 -0.68
N ARG A 217 -19.98 -13.89 -0.59
CA ARG A 217 -20.04 -14.79 -1.76
C ARG A 217 -21.46 -15.23 -2.12
N LYS A 218 -22.41 -14.99 -1.21
CA LYS A 218 -23.80 -15.38 -1.39
C LYS A 218 -24.65 -14.15 -1.69
N ASP A 219 -25.61 -14.29 -2.57
CA ASP A 219 -26.58 -13.26 -2.84
C ASP A 219 -27.48 -13.06 -1.61
N GLY A 220 -27.68 -11.81 -1.20
CA GLY A 220 -28.72 -11.43 -0.23
C GLY A 220 -28.36 -11.56 1.26
N GLU A 221 -27.08 -11.57 1.64
CA GLU A 221 -26.61 -11.39 3.03
C GLU A 221 -25.89 -10.05 3.25
#